data_7df5506a1217f6b637802e54a4e58039
#
_entry.id   7df5506a1217f6b637802e54a4e58039
#
_cell.length_a   1.000
_cell.length_b   1.000
_cell.length_c   1.000
_cell.angle_alpha   90.00
_cell.angle_beta   90.00
_cell.angle_gamma   90.00
#
_symmetry.space_group_name_H-M   'P 1'
#
loop_
_entity.id
_entity.type
_entity.pdbx_description
1 polymer ?
#
loop_
_entity_poly.entity_id
_entity_poly.type
_entity_poly.pdbx_seq_one_letter_code
_entity_poly.pdbx_strand_id
1 'polypeptide(L)'
;MSIEQEFADKLVQYKHIIYKVCFMYADNKDDVNDLFQESVFNIWKSYKNFRGESSFVTWVYRISLNTCISDFRKKKKYDYVPLEQQVDILEDCEHNELLKEMYSLIKRLNKVDRMFILLWLDEKSYDEIAEITGTNRNNVAIKLHRIKE
;
A
#
# COMPACT_ATOMS: atom_id res chain seq x y z
N MET A 1 -28.21 8.57 0.08
CA MET A 1 -27.03 8.20 0.89
C MET A 1 -26.03 9.34 0.85
N SER A 2 -25.50 9.71 2.00
CA SER A 2 -24.52 10.79 2.06
C SER A 2 -23.18 10.33 1.46
N ILE A 3 -22.35 11.29 1.07
CA ILE A 3 -21.01 11.01 0.53
C ILE A 3 -20.13 10.34 1.61
N GLU A 4 -20.32 10.73 2.86
CA GLU A 4 -19.62 10.14 4.00
C GLU A 4 -19.96 8.67 4.17
N GLN A 5 -21.22 8.32 4.05
CA GLN A 5 -21.70 6.94 4.18
C GLN A 5 -21.19 6.09 3.01
N GLU A 6 -21.26 6.62 1.81
CA GLU A 6 -20.75 5.96 0.61
C GLU A 6 -19.27 5.65 0.73
N PHE A 7 -18.48 6.63 1.19
CA PHE A 7 -17.06 6.47 1.41
C PHE A 7 -16.77 5.41 2.49
N ALA A 8 -17.51 5.46 3.60
CA ALA A 8 -17.32 4.50 4.69
C ALA A 8 -17.58 3.07 4.22
N ASP A 9 -18.60 2.85 3.39
CA ASP A 9 -18.91 1.53 2.85
C ASP A 9 -17.79 1.03 1.94
N LYS A 10 -17.25 1.90 1.10
CA LYS A 10 -16.13 1.54 0.22
C LYS A 10 -14.85 1.29 1.02
N LEU A 11 -14.63 2.06 2.07
CA LEU A 11 -13.47 1.87 2.94
C LEU A 11 -13.48 0.49 3.59
N VAL A 12 -14.64 0.06 4.11
CA VAL A 12 -14.77 -1.27 4.70
C VAL A 12 -14.41 -2.35 3.68
N GLN A 13 -14.82 -2.17 2.44
CA GLN A 13 -14.57 -3.14 1.37
C GLN A 13 -13.09 -3.22 0.99
N TYR A 14 -12.36 -2.10 1.00
CA TYR A 14 -11.00 -2.03 0.48
C TYR A 14 -9.93 -1.76 1.53
N LYS A 15 -10.30 -1.70 2.81
CA LYS A 15 -9.33 -1.38 3.87
C LYS A 15 -8.15 -2.35 3.94
N HIS A 16 -8.36 -3.63 3.59
CA HIS A 16 -7.29 -4.62 3.64
C HIS A 16 -6.18 -4.33 2.63
N ILE A 17 -6.51 -3.72 1.50
CA ILE A 17 -5.53 -3.28 0.52
C ILE A 17 -4.65 -2.19 1.12
N ILE A 18 -5.27 -1.23 1.80
CA ILE A 18 -4.55 -0.13 2.45
C ILE A 18 -3.61 -0.68 3.52
N TYR A 19 -4.10 -1.60 4.35
CA TYR A 19 -3.27 -2.24 5.38
C TYR A 19 -2.08 -2.99 4.78
N LYS A 20 -2.29 -3.74 3.70
CA LYS A 20 -1.24 -4.49 3.03
C LYS A 20 -0.14 -3.56 2.51
N VAL A 21 -0.52 -2.48 1.85
CA VAL A 21 0.42 -1.48 1.35
C VAL A 21 1.21 -0.88 2.51
N CYS A 22 0.51 -0.45 3.55
CA CYS A 22 1.15 0.15 4.72
C CYS A 22 2.10 -0.83 5.42
N PHE A 23 1.71 -2.09 5.53
CA PHE A 23 2.56 -3.12 6.12
C PHE A 23 3.87 -3.27 5.36
N MET A 24 3.84 -3.18 4.04
CA MET A 24 5.04 -3.33 3.21
C MET A 24 6.03 -2.17 3.37
N TYR A 25 5.56 -1.01 3.85
CA TYR A 25 6.41 0.17 4.01
C TYR A 25 6.68 0.53 5.45
N ALA A 26 6.01 -0.10 6.39
CA ALA A 26 6.15 0.19 7.81
C ALA A 26 7.29 -0.60 8.44
N ASP A 27 7.90 -0.03 9.46
CA ASP A 27 8.96 -0.69 10.23
C ASP A 27 8.41 -1.47 11.42
N ASN A 28 7.23 -1.09 11.92
CA ASN A 28 6.61 -1.71 13.08
C ASN A 28 5.10 -1.51 13.05
N LYS A 29 4.39 -2.05 14.05
CA LYS A 29 2.93 -1.99 14.11
C LYS A 29 2.39 -0.57 14.21
N ASP A 30 3.08 0.31 14.95
CA ASP A 30 2.67 1.70 15.08
C ASP A 30 2.74 2.42 13.74
N ASP A 31 3.79 2.15 12.98
CA ASP A 31 3.95 2.71 11.64
C ASP A 31 2.81 2.27 10.71
N VAL A 32 2.40 0.99 10.79
CA VAL A 32 1.29 0.50 9.97
C VAL A 32 0.03 1.32 10.26
N ASN A 33 -0.27 1.52 11.55
CA ASN A 33 -1.47 2.25 11.95
C ASN A 33 -1.40 3.72 11.53
N ASP A 34 -0.25 4.36 11.70
CA ASP A 34 -0.06 5.76 11.29
C ASP A 34 -0.20 5.92 9.79
N LEU A 35 0.44 5.05 9.03
CA LEU A 35 0.34 5.06 7.57
C LEU A 35 -1.07 4.77 7.09
N PHE A 36 -1.76 3.85 7.77
CA PHE A 36 -3.14 3.52 7.44
C PHE A 36 -4.04 4.75 7.64
N GLN A 37 -3.94 5.40 8.78
CA GLN A 37 -4.76 6.58 9.08
C GLN A 37 -4.48 7.71 8.11
N GLU A 38 -3.22 7.95 7.81
CA GLU A 38 -2.84 8.99 6.85
C GLU A 38 -3.31 8.66 5.45
N SER A 39 -3.22 7.39 5.04
CA SER A 39 -3.72 6.95 3.73
C SER A 39 -5.23 7.13 3.63
N VAL A 40 -5.98 6.74 4.66
CA VAL A 40 -7.43 6.91 4.69
C VAL A 40 -7.79 8.40 4.60
N PHE A 41 -7.08 9.24 5.34
CA PHE A 41 -7.30 10.68 5.30
C PHE A 41 -7.06 11.24 3.89
N ASN A 42 -5.97 10.84 3.25
CA ASN A 42 -5.64 11.29 1.90
C ASN A 42 -6.66 10.80 0.87
N ILE A 43 -7.13 9.57 1.02
CA ILE A 43 -8.16 9.01 0.15
C ILE A 43 -9.46 9.79 0.31
N TRP A 44 -9.87 10.04 1.56
CA TRP A 44 -11.08 10.81 1.85
C TRP A 44 -10.99 12.22 1.29
N LYS A 45 -9.85 12.88 1.51
CA LYS A 45 -9.62 14.25 1.04
C LYS A 45 -9.76 14.36 -0.48
N SER A 46 -9.31 13.31 -1.19
CA SER A 46 -9.37 13.27 -2.64
C SER A 46 -10.67 12.70 -3.19
N TYR A 47 -11.46 12.03 -2.36
CA TYR A 47 -12.64 11.29 -2.80
C TYR A 47 -13.68 12.20 -3.47
N LYS A 48 -13.83 13.40 -2.98
CA LYS A 48 -14.78 14.39 -3.53
C LYS A 48 -14.46 14.74 -4.98
N ASN A 49 -13.21 14.56 -5.38
CA ASN A 49 -12.73 14.87 -6.71
C ASN A 49 -12.57 13.63 -7.59
N PHE A 50 -12.92 12.46 -7.06
CA PHE A 50 -12.85 11.21 -7.81
C PHE A 50 -13.95 11.17 -8.87
N ARG A 51 -13.56 11.08 -10.13
CA ARG A 51 -14.47 11.16 -11.28
C ARG A 51 -14.66 9.84 -12.03
N GLY A 52 -14.14 8.74 -11.47
CA GLY A 52 -14.28 7.45 -12.12
C GLY A 52 -13.40 7.23 -13.35
N GLU A 53 -12.36 8.04 -13.53
CA GLU A 53 -11.43 7.91 -14.65
C GLU A 53 -10.60 6.63 -14.57
N SER A 54 -10.43 6.10 -13.36
CA SER A 54 -9.81 4.81 -13.12
C SER A 54 -10.70 4.02 -12.18
N SER A 55 -10.44 2.73 -12.00
CA SER A 55 -11.17 1.94 -11.02
C SER A 55 -10.86 2.47 -9.61
N PHE A 56 -11.80 2.30 -8.70
CA PHE A 56 -11.60 2.72 -7.31
C PHE A 56 -10.41 1.97 -6.69
N VAL A 57 -10.24 0.71 -7.03
CA VAL A 57 -9.11 -0.09 -6.53
C VAL A 57 -7.77 0.51 -6.96
N THR A 58 -7.64 0.87 -8.24
CA THR A 58 -6.44 1.52 -8.76
C THR A 58 -6.15 2.81 -8.00
N TRP A 59 -7.19 3.58 -7.76
CA TRP A 59 -7.09 4.86 -7.06
C TRP A 59 -6.65 4.68 -5.60
N VAL A 60 -7.19 3.66 -4.91
CA VAL A 60 -6.80 3.32 -3.55
C VAL A 60 -5.31 2.94 -3.49
N TYR A 61 -4.86 2.07 -4.40
CA TYR A 61 -3.44 1.71 -4.48
C TYR A 61 -2.56 2.92 -4.70
N ARG A 62 -2.95 3.77 -5.65
CA ARG A 62 -2.15 4.95 -6.02
C ARG A 62 -1.95 5.89 -4.84
N ILE A 63 -3.03 6.21 -4.13
CA ILE A 63 -2.95 7.13 -2.99
C ILE A 63 -2.22 6.50 -1.82
N SER A 64 -2.49 5.23 -1.52
CA SER A 64 -1.84 4.53 -0.42
C SER A 64 -0.33 4.40 -0.65
N LEU A 65 0.07 4.02 -1.85
CA LEU A 65 1.49 3.91 -2.20
C LEU A 65 2.19 5.26 -2.14
N ASN A 66 1.57 6.30 -2.69
CA ASN A 66 2.14 7.64 -2.64
C ASN A 66 2.27 8.14 -1.21
N THR A 67 1.29 7.87 -0.37
CA THR A 67 1.33 8.24 1.05
C THR A 67 2.52 7.57 1.75
N CYS A 68 2.68 6.27 1.56
CA CYS A 68 3.75 5.51 2.20
C CYS A 68 5.13 5.94 1.71
N ILE A 69 5.27 6.16 0.41
CA ILE A 69 6.55 6.57 -0.18
C ILE A 69 6.94 7.97 0.30
N SER A 70 5.97 8.88 0.36
CA SER A 70 6.21 10.26 0.81
C SER A 70 6.52 10.33 2.29
N ASP A 71 5.81 9.54 3.12
CA ASP A 71 5.95 9.56 4.57
C ASP A 71 7.31 9.01 5.03
N PHE A 72 7.91 8.15 4.23
CA PHE A 72 9.20 7.57 4.57
C PHE A 72 10.26 8.60 4.92
N ARG A 73 10.16 9.81 4.36
CA ARG A 73 11.11 10.90 4.63
C ARG A 73 10.87 11.58 5.97
N LYS A 74 9.66 11.47 6.53
CA LYS A 74 9.29 12.15 7.77
C LYS A 74 9.53 11.32 9.02
N LYS A 75 9.65 10.01 8.87
CA LYS A 75 9.69 9.06 9.98
C LYS A 75 10.87 9.14 10.91
N LYS A 76 11.96 9.72 10.48
CA LYS A 76 13.17 9.77 11.31
C LYS A 76 13.06 10.72 12.49
N LYS A 77 11.92 11.40 12.68
CA LYS A 77 11.78 12.48 13.67
C LYS A 77 10.95 12.13 14.90
N TYR A 78 10.32 10.95 14.95
CA TYR A 78 9.42 10.63 16.04
C TYR A 78 9.76 9.28 16.66
N ASP A 79 9.89 9.29 17.99
CA ASP A 79 9.95 8.05 18.77
C ASP A 79 8.51 7.60 19.02
N TYR A 80 8.17 6.44 18.49
CA TYR A 80 6.83 5.90 18.66
C TYR A 80 6.78 4.96 19.86
N VAL A 81 5.71 5.08 20.64
CA VAL A 81 5.42 4.12 21.70
C VAL A 81 4.61 2.98 21.06
N PRO A 82 5.06 1.73 21.18
CA PRO A 82 4.35 0.60 20.55
C PRO A 82 2.92 0.48 21.07
N LEU A 83 1.97 0.46 20.15
CA LEU A 83 0.58 0.20 20.45
C LEU A 83 0.31 -1.29 20.21
N GLU A 84 -0.46 -1.91 21.10
CA GLU A 84 -0.78 -3.33 21.01
C GLU A 84 -1.89 -3.62 20.01
N GLN A 85 -1.90 -2.92 18.90
CA GLN A 85 -2.91 -3.18 17.85
C GLN A 85 -2.36 -4.23 16.90
N GLN A 86 -3.13 -5.28 16.72
CA GLN A 86 -2.79 -6.33 15.77
C GLN A 86 -3.57 -6.12 14.49
N VAL A 87 -2.86 -6.21 13.38
CA VAL A 87 -3.43 -6.20 12.04
C VAL A 87 -3.41 -7.64 11.55
N ASP A 88 -4.48 -8.11 10.94
CA ASP A 88 -4.59 -9.48 10.46
C ASP A 88 -3.39 -9.92 9.61
N ILE A 89 -2.89 -9.02 8.77
CA ILE A 89 -1.72 -9.29 7.94
C ILE A 89 -0.49 -9.60 8.79
N LEU A 90 -0.31 -8.88 9.91
CA LEU A 90 0.81 -9.12 10.82
C LEU A 90 0.69 -10.46 11.54
N GLU A 91 -0.53 -10.82 11.94
CA GLU A 91 -0.79 -12.11 12.56
C GLU A 91 -0.48 -13.26 11.60
N ASP A 92 -0.98 -13.18 10.38
CA ASP A 92 -0.71 -14.19 9.35
C ASP A 92 0.78 -14.31 9.09
N CYS A 93 1.49 -13.19 9.06
CA CYS A 93 2.94 -13.16 8.86
C CYS A 93 3.68 -13.81 10.03
N GLU A 94 3.23 -13.60 11.27
CA GLU A 94 3.84 -14.18 12.46
C GLU A 94 3.68 -15.71 12.50
N HIS A 95 2.56 -16.23 12.00
CA HIS A 95 2.28 -17.65 12.01
C HIS A 95 2.85 -18.42 10.82
N ASN A 96 3.30 -17.72 9.79
CA ASN A 96 3.83 -18.33 8.59
C ASN A 96 5.25 -17.83 8.32
N GLU A 97 6.23 -18.68 8.60
CA GLU A 97 7.64 -18.33 8.43
C GLU A 97 8.02 -18.05 6.97
N LEU A 98 7.40 -18.75 6.03
CA LEU A 98 7.66 -18.54 4.62
C LEU A 98 7.19 -17.15 4.17
N LEU A 99 6.01 -16.72 4.59
CA LEU A 99 5.51 -15.39 4.33
C LEU A 99 6.40 -14.34 4.98
N LYS A 100 6.82 -14.60 6.21
CA LYS A 100 7.70 -13.71 6.97
C LYS A 100 9.02 -13.50 6.24
N GLU A 101 9.61 -14.58 5.74
CA GLU A 101 10.85 -14.54 4.98
C GLU A 101 10.65 -13.76 3.67
N MET A 102 9.56 -14.02 2.95
CA MET A 102 9.22 -13.32 1.72
C MET A 102 9.12 -11.82 1.96
N TYR A 103 8.37 -11.41 2.97
CA TYR A 103 8.20 -9.99 3.30
C TYR A 103 9.53 -9.37 3.73
N SER A 104 10.36 -10.11 4.44
CA SER A 104 11.68 -9.63 4.83
C SER A 104 12.56 -9.32 3.61
N LEU A 105 12.52 -10.20 2.61
CA LEU A 105 13.25 -9.99 1.36
C LEU A 105 12.71 -8.79 0.59
N ILE A 106 11.40 -8.65 0.52
CA ILE A 106 10.78 -7.52 -0.18
C ILE A 106 11.16 -6.20 0.49
N LYS A 107 11.23 -6.17 1.81
CA LYS A 107 11.61 -4.96 2.54
C LYS A 107 13.06 -4.52 2.32
N ARG A 108 13.90 -5.38 1.77
CA ARG A 108 15.26 -5.01 1.38
C ARG A 108 15.29 -4.22 0.07
N LEU A 109 14.24 -4.28 -0.71
CA LEU A 109 14.13 -3.53 -1.95
C LEU A 109 13.95 -2.04 -1.65
N ASN A 110 14.35 -1.18 -2.60
CA ASN A 110 14.05 0.23 -2.47
C ASN A 110 12.55 0.46 -2.61
N LYS A 111 12.09 1.67 -2.28
CA LYS A 111 10.66 1.99 -2.23
C LYS A 111 9.93 1.71 -3.53
N VAL A 112 10.54 2.08 -4.65
CA VAL A 112 9.92 1.95 -5.97
C VAL A 112 9.83 0.49 -6.38
N ASP A 113 10.92 -0.27 -6.21
CA ASP A 113 10.93 -1.69 -6.54
C ASP A 113 9.94 -2.46 -5.68
N ARG A 114 9.83 -2.07 -4.41
CA ARG A 114 8.86 -2.68 -3.49
C ARG A 114 7.43 -2.48 -3.98
N MET A 115 7.12 -1.31 -4.51
CA MET A 115 5.82 -1.00 -5.09
C MET A 115 5.48 -1.94 -6.26
N PHE A 116 6.43 -2.13 -7.18
CA PHE A 116 6.21 -2.97 -8.34
C PHE A 116 6.01 -4.43 -7.94
N ILE A 117 6.85 -4.95 -7.04
CA ILE A 117 6.73 -6.35 -6.63
C ILE A 117 5.46 -6.61 -5.84
N LEU A 118 5.02 -5.66 -5.01
CA LEU A 118 3.76 -5.76 -4.29
C LEU A 118 2.59 -5.93 -5.24
N LEU A 119 2.52 -5.08 -6.26
CA LEU A 119 1.43 -5.11 -7.23
C LEU A 119 1.46 -6.40 -8.06
N TRP A 120 2.64 -6.87 -8.40
CA TRP A 120 2.79 -8.15 -9.11
C TRP A 120 2.31 -9.32 -8.25
N LEU A 121 2.65 -9.33 -6.96
CA LEU A 121 2.20 -10.38 -6.04
C LEU A 121 0.69 -10.33 -5.81
N ASP A 122 0.08 -9.15 -5.93
CA ASP A 122 -1.38 -8.98 -5.84
C ASP A 122 -2.08 -9.35 -7.16
N GLU A 123 -1.35 -9.98 -8.07
CA GLU A 123 -1.88 -10.48 -9.36
C GLU A 123 -2.40 -9.39 -10.27
N LYS A 124 -1.86 -8.18 -10.15
CA LYS A 124 -2.21 -7.10 -11.07
C LYS A 124 -1.52 -7.32 -12.41
N SER A 125 -2.24 -7.03 -13.49
CA SER A 125 -1.67 -7.10 -14.84
C SER A 125 -0.64 -5.98 -15.03
N TYR A 126 0.22 -6.12 -16.03
CA TYR A 126 1.20 -5.09 -16.33
C TYR A 126 0.54 -3.75 -16.68
N ASP A 127 -0.60 -3.81 -17.37
CA ASP A 127 -1.36 -2.59 -17.69
C ASP A 127 -1.92 -1.91 -16.44
N GLU A 128 -2.44 -2.70 -15.49
CA GLU A 128 -2.92 -2.19 -14.22
C GLU A 128 -1.78 -1.59 -13.39
N ILE A 129 -0.63 -2.29 -13.34
CA ILE A 129 0.54 -1.78 -12.63
C ILE A 129 1.01 -0.47 -13.25
N ALA A 130 1.03 -0.38 -14.58
CA ALA A 130 1.40 0.84 -15.29
C ALA A 130 0.48 2.00 -14.92
N GLU A 131 -0.83 1.74 -14.86
CA GLU A 131 -1.81 2.76 -14.49
C GLU A 131 -1.63 3.22 -13.05
N ILE A 132 -1.43 2.28 -12.12
CA ILE A 132 -1.25 2.60 -10.70
C ILE A 132 0.03 3.41 -10.48
N THR A 133 1.12 3.02 -11.13
CA THR A 133 2.44 3.62 -10.91
C THR A 133 2.73 4.82 -11.79
N GLY A 134 1.88 5.07 -12.80
CA GLY A 134 2.06 6.23 -13.68
C GLY A 134 3.11 6.04 -14.76
N THR A 135 3.38 4.80 -15.18
CA THR A 135 4.33 4.49 -16.23
C THR A 135 3.65 3.72 -17.37
N ASN A 136 4.40 3.07 -18.23
CA ASN A 136 3.87 2.28 -19.31
C ASN A 136 4.18 0.79 -19.12
N ARG A 137 3.50 -0.06 -19.90
CA ARG A 137 3.63 -1.51 -19.78
C ARG A 137 5.06 -2.01 -19.99
N ASN A 138 5.78 -1.44 -20.94
CA ASN A 138 7.16 -1.84 -21.22
C ASN A 138 8.08 -1.59 -20.04
N ASN A 139 7.93 -0.44 -19.40
CA ASN A 139 8.72 -0.09 -18.20
C ASN A 139 8.40 -1.03 -17.05
N VAL A 140 7.14 -1.41 -16.89
CA VAL A 140 6.72 -2.38 -15.86
C VAL A 140 7.42 -3.72 -16.10
N ALA A 141 7.41 -4.20 -17.33
CA ALA A 141 8.02 -5.49 -17.68
C ALA A 141 9.52 -5.48 -17.41
N ILE A 142 10.21 -4.42 -17.81
CA ILE A 142 11.66 -4.27 -17.59
C ILE A 142 11.96 -4.22 -16.09
N LYS A 143 11.21 -3.42 -15.36
CA LYS A 143 11.40 -3.23 -13.92
C LYS A 143 11.21 -4.54 -13.16
N LEU A 144 10.14 -5.26 -13.44
CA LEU A 144 9.85 -6.54 -12.79
C LEU A 144 10.90 -7.60 -13.12
N HIS A 145 11.37 -7.62 -14.36
CA HIS A 145 12.42 -8.56 -14.74
C HIS A 145 13.68 -8.33 -13.92
N ARG A 146 14.08 -7.09 -13.73
CA ARG A 146 15.27 -6.74 -12.92
C ARG A 146 15.08 -7.12 -11.45
N ILE A 147 13.90 -6.88 -10.91
CA ILE A 147 13.61 -7.16 -9.50
C ILE A 147 13.66 -8.66 -9.23
N LYS A 148 13.16 -9.48 -10.16
CA LYS A 148 13.12 -10.94 -10.00
C LYS A 148 14.50 -11.59 -10.11
N GLU A 149 15.46 -10.92 -10.70
CA GLU A 149 16.83 -11.38 -10.72
C GLU A 149 17.49 -11.12 -9.36
#